data_d3a53bc582977cb929cbc4da02c00210
#
_entry.id   d3a53bc582977cb929cbc4da02c00210
#
_cell.length_a   1.000
_cell.length_b   1.000
_cell.length_c   1.000
_cell.angle_alpha   90.00
_cell.angle_beta   90.00
_cell.angle_gamma   90.00
#
_symmetry.space_group_name_H-M   'P 1'
#
loop_
_entity.id
_entity.type
_entity.pdbx_description
1 polymer ?
#
loop_
_entity_poly.entity_id
_entity_poly.type
_entity_poly.pdbx_seq_one_letter_code
_entity_poly.pdbx_strand_id
1 'polypeptide(L)'
;MKLNDDVLSNEVDNKPSEEGKEPVVEIKPPVENPQKGYKEPIEITKPTNEDAPYWETIDTFREQIVDSVKRSKRRSTISLGIIVACTVAAAILLSLDNMAASIVAWCLLAVAVVVILIFFILNKRVDRPDFEGYVVKASTAINKVSFADGKFTDVVYFPYEKLDLGEVFADGVYAGLTNSISRNFLKGSYDGHTFKMCECALFTGAGRQRRTAFVGKYINFVNSLNFEGRFIFLVKGKEVVDQPSAIDDLEVLENTDDVYIYGPKGANLKDIFGAKFISKMKSLKVEKHLLNIVFSVWAGHTTLYLSYDDLVNELPVDKKYNPDGVKQFQKELPVFMEVLAQLAK
;
A
#
# COMPACT_ATOMS: atom_id res chain seq x y z
N MET A 1 -33.48 10.14 41.70
CA MET A 1 -33.65 9.25 40.55
C MET A 1 -32.61 8.16 40.67
N LYS A 2 -33.02 6.97 41.12
CA LYS A 2 -32.14 5.85 41.52
C LYS A 2 -31.83 5.03 40.26
N LEU A 3 -30.56 4.79 39.98
CA LEU A 3 -30.08 3.82 39.00
C LEU A 3 -29.91 2.47 39.70
N ASN A 4 -30.48 1.44 39.12
CA ASN A 4 -30.37 0.05 39.55
C ASN A 4 -29.04 -0.54 39.07
N ASP A 5 -28.32 -1.10 40.03
CA ASP A 5 -27.22 -2.03 39.80
C ASP A 5 -27.79 -3.45 39.70
N ASP A 6 -27.70 -4.06 38.52
CA ASP A 6 -27.90 -5.50 38.35
C ASP A 6 -26.56 -6.13 37.95
N VAL A 7 -25.91 -6.69 38.94
CA VAL A 7 -24.73 -7.55 38.82
C VAL A 7 -25.20 -8.97 38.52
N LEU A 8 -24.93 -9.46 37.32
CA LEU A 8 -25.06 -10.88 36.97
C LEU A 8 -23.72 -11.58 37.19
N SER A 9 -23.65 -12.32 38.27
CA SER A 9 -22.62 -13.30 38.60
C SER A 9 -22.80 -14.53 37.70
N ASN A 10 -21.84 -14.82 36.82
CA ASN A 10 -21.72 -16.13 36.17
C ASN A 10 -20.72 -16.99 36.93
N GLU A 11 -21.26 -18.00 37.63
CA GLU A 11 -20.50 -19.12 38.15
C GLU A 11 -19.82 -19.90 37.01
N VAL A 12 -18.52 -20.04 37.13
CA VAL A 12 -17.71 -20.89 36.24
C VAL A 12 -17.66 -22.28 36.84
N ASP A 13 -18.38 -23.20 36.23
CA ASP A 13 -18.37 -24.62 36.57
C ASP A 13 -17.05 -25.26 36.09
N ASN A 14 -16.15 -25.55 37.02
CA ASN A 14 -14.88 -26.27 36.76
C ASN A 14 -15.15 -27.79 36.70
N LYS A 15 -15.27 -28.31 35.49
CA LYS A 15 -15.09 -29.75 35.22
C LYS A 15 -13.69 -30.05 34.73
N PRO A 16 -12.98 -31.06 35.21
CA PRO A 16 -11.67 -31.45 34.72
C PRO A 16 -11.77 -32.04 33.31
N SER A 17 -10.97 -31.51 32.39
CA SER A 17 -10.86 -31.97 31.02
C SER A 17 -10.06 -33.29 30.97
N GLU A 18 -10.66 -34.31 30.39
CA GLU A 18 -10.02 -35.54 29.96
C GLU A 18 -8.96 -35.23 28.87
N GLU A 19 -7.77 -35.79 29.05
CA GLU A 19 -6.74 -35.88 28.02
C GLU A 19 -7.28 -36.65 26.81
N GLY A 20 -7.31 -36.03 25.64
CA GLY A 20 -7.78 -36.75 24.46
C GLY A 20 -7.51 -36.02 23.16
N LYS A 21 -6.38 -36.35 22.51
CA LYS A 21 -6.12 -36.30 21.06
C LYS A 21 -6.54 -35.02 20.34
N GLU A 22 -5.57 -34.16 20.06
CA GLU A 22 -5.71 -33.10 19.08
C GLU A 22 -6.25 -33.69 17.75
N PRO A 23 -7.31 -33.08 17.18
CA PRO A 23 -7.76 -33.47 15.86
C PRO A 23 -6.68 -33.08 14.85
N VAL A 24 -6.12 -34.06 14.17
CA VAL A 24 -5.29 -33.91 12.99
C VAL A 24 -6.16 -33.17 11.97
N VAL A 25 -5.97 -31.87 11.85
CA VAL A 25 -6.58 -31.05 10.79
C VAL A 25 -5.90 -31.47 9.49
N GLU A 26 -6.58 -32.34 8.73
CA GLU A 26 -6.21 -32.68 7.37
C GLU A 26 -6.23 -31.40 6.54
N ILE A 27 -5.06 -30.77 6.37
CA ILE A 27 -4.89 -29.58 5.54
C ILE A 27 -5.08 -30.05 4.10
N LYS A 28 -6.31 -29.92 3.58
CA LYS A 28 -6.56 -30.08 2.15
C LYS A 28 -5.61 -29.15 1.39
N PRO A 29 -4.87 -29.66 0.39
CA PRO A 29 -4.02 -28.78 -0.42
C PRO A 29 -4.89 -27.66 -1.00
N PRO A 30 -4.41 -26.40 -0.97
CA PRO A 30 -5.18 -25.28 -1.47
C PRO A 30 -5.51 -25.51 -2.94
N VAL A 31 -6.78 -25.31 -3.30
CA VAL A 31 -7.25 -25.31 -4.70
C VAL A 31 -6.34 -24.39 -5.48
N GLU A 32 -5.70 -24.87 -6.51
CA GLU A 32 -4.83 -24.09 -7.39
C GLU A 32 -5.61 -22.96 -8.04
N ASN A 33 -5.42 -21.77 -7.49
CA ASN A 33 -5.95 -20.55 -8.06
C ASN A 33 -4.95 -20.08 -9.13
N PRO A 34 -5.37 -19.79 -10.39
CA PRO A 34 -4.46 -19.34 -11.45
C PRO A 34 -3.71 -18.02 -11.15
N GLN A 35 -4.00 -17.38 -10.02
CA GLN A 35 -3.29 -16.20 -9.51
C GLN A 35 -1.97 -16.50 -8.76
N LYS A 36 -1.52 -17.77 -8.72
CA LYS A 36 -0.35 -18.21 -7.95
C LYS A 36 0.99 -17.60 -8.38
N GLY A 37 1.09 -17.09 -9.62
CA GLY A 37 2.36 -16.61 -10.19
C GLY A 37 2.87 -15.26 -9.66
N TYR A 38 2.06 -14.50 -8.90
CA TYR A 38 2.46 -13.16 -8.43
C TYR A 38 2.74 -13.10 -6.92
N LYS A 39 2.63 -14.22 -6.19
CA LYS A 39 2.80 -14.25 -4.73
C LYS A 39 4.25 -14.45 -4.29
N GLU A 40 5.10 -14.87 -5.19
CA GLU A 40 6.51 -15.12 -4.89
C GLU A 40 7.30 -13.81 -4.88
N PRO A 41 8.34 -13.72 -4.04
CA PRO A 41 9.28 -12.61 -4.06
C PRO A 41 9.96 -12.51 -5.43
N ILE A 42 10.15 -11.29 -5.92
CA ILE A 42 10.75 -11.01 -7.23
C ILE A 42 12.09 -10.30 -7.01
N GLU A 43 13.17 -10.95 -7.40
CA GLU A 43 14.50 -10.35 -7.38
C GLU A 43 14.58 -9.20 -8.39
N ILE A 44 15.04 -8.04 -7.95
CA ILE A 44 15.18 -6.84 -8.78
C ILE A 44 16.58 -6.83 -9.38
N THR A 45 16.65 -7.27 -10.62
CA THR A 45 17.89 -7.23 -11.42
C THR A 45 18.06 -5.86 -12.08
N LYS A 46 19.31 -5.43 -12.28
CA LYS A 46 19.59 -4.18 -12.99
C LYS A 46 19.04 -4.26 -14.42
N PRO A 47 18.53 -3.14 -14.97
CA PRO A 47 18.10 -3.10 -16.36
C PRO A 47 19.31 -3.35 -17.28
N THR A 48 19.08 -4.07 -18.36
CA THR A 48 20.05 -4.27 -19.44
C THR A 48 19.86 -3.20 -20.53
N ASN A 49 20.86 -2.97 -21.38
CA ASN A 49 20.75 -2.01 -22.47
C ASN A 49 19.70 -2.44 -23.53
N GLU A 50 19.25 -3.69 -23.50
CA GLU A 50 18.23 -4.24 -24.41
C GLU A 50 16.81 -4.05 -23.87
N ASP A 51 16.66 -3.67 -22.58
CA ASP A 51 15.34 -3.43 -21.99
C ASP A 51 14.72 -2.17 -22.61
N ALA A 52 13.48 -2.27 -23.06
CA ALA A 52 12.69 -1.11 -23.46
C ALA A 52 12.55 -0.13 -22.28
N PRO A 53 12.41 1.17 -22.52
CA PRO A 53 12.17 2.14 -21.47
C PRO A 53 11.00 1.69 -20.59
N TYR A 54 11.18 1.71 -19.28
CA TYR A 54 10.20 1.13 -18.33
C TYR A 54 8.78 1.71 -18.48
N TRP A 55 8.66 2.98 -18.88
CA TRP A 55 7.35 3.62 -19.11
C TRP A 55 6.62 3.06 -20.33
N GLU A 56 7.33 2.65 -21.39
CA GLU A 56 6.75 1.98 -22.56
C GLU A 56 6.27 0.58 -22.19
N THR A 57 7.03 -0.13 -21.37
CA THR A 57 6.64 -1.43 -20.83
C THR A 57 5.36 -1.31 -19.99
N ILE A 58 5.28 -0.29 -19.12
CA ILE A 58 4.08 -0.02 -18.30
C ILE A 58 2.88 0.30 -19.19
N ASP A 59 3.04 1.17 -20.19
CA ASP A 59 1.96 1.52 -21.11
C ASP A 59 1.48 0.32 -21.93
N THR A 60 2.37 -0.56 -22.36
CA THR A 60 2.02 -1.80 -23.05
C THR A 60 1.12 -2.69 -22.18
N PHE A 61 1.47 -2.89 -20.90
CA PHE A 61 0.64 -3.66 -19.97
C PHE A 61 -0.68 -2.95 -19.68
N ARG A 62 -0.67 -1.63 -19.55
CA ARG A 62 -1.87 -0.82 -19.38
C ARG A 62 -2.84 -0.98 -20.55
N GLU A 63 -2.35 -0.93 -21.78
CA GLU A 63 -3.18 -1.08 -22.97
C GLU A 63 -3.87 -2.44 -23.04
N GLN A 64 -3.17 -3.52 -22.66
CA GLN A 64 -3.78 -4.85 -22.53
C GLN A 64 -4.96 -4.86 -21.55
N ILE A 65 -4.80 -4.18 -20.39
CA ILE A 65 -5.87 -4.04 -19.40
C ILE A 65 -7.03 -3.20 -19.95
N VAL A 66 -6.73 -2.05 -20.55
CA VAL A 66 -7.75 -1.14 -21.12
C VAL A 66 -8.57 -1.85 -22.18
N ASP A 67 -7.96 -2.62 -23.07
CA ASP A 67 -8.66 -3.35 -24.11
C ASP A 67 -9.54 -4.46 -23.55
N SER A 68 -9.10 -5.14 -22.51
CA SER A 68 -9.90 -6.16 -21.84
C SER A 68 -11.11 -5.53 -21.11
N VAL A 69 -10.91 -4.38 -20.44
CA VAL A 69 -11.98 -3.60 -19.79
C VAL A 69 -12.99 -3.11 -20.83
N LYS A 70 -12.53 -2.54 -21.96
CA LYS A 70 -13.41 -2.06 -23.05
C LYS A 70 -14.25 -3.21 -23.62
N ARG A 71 -13.62 -4.38 -23.87
CA ARG A 71 -14.33 -5.57 -24.36
C ARG A 71 -15.39 -6.04 -23.36
N SER A 72 -15.04 -6.11 -22.07
CA SER A 72 -15.98 -6.49 -21.02
C SER A 72 -17.15 -5.51 -20.91
N LYS A 73 -16.88 -4.19 -20.91
CA LYS A 73 -17.90 -3.13 -20.86
C LYS A 73 -18.83 -3.20 -22.07
N ARG A 74 -18.29 -3.36 -23.29
CA ARG A 74 -19.10 -3.50 -24.53
C ARG A 74 -20.04 -4.71 -24.46
N ARG A 75 -19.54 -5.88 -24.00
CA ARG A 75 -20.37 -7.08 -23.82
C ARG A 75 -21.49 -6.86 -22.82
N SER A 76 -21.16 -6.26 -21.66
CA SER A 76 -22.15 -5.93 -20.63
C SER A 76 -23.25 -4.99 -21.16
N THR A 77 -22.87 -3.95 -21.91
CA THR A 77 -23.84 -2.99 -22.49
C THR A 77 -24.76 -3.67 -23.53
N ILE A 78 -24.20 -4.53 -24.38
CA ILE A 78 -24.98 -5.28 -25.38
C ILE A 78 -25.97 -6.24 -24.69
N SER A 79 -25.52 -7.02 -23.72
CA SER A 79 -26.36 -7.97 -22.98
C SER A 79 -27.48 -7.24 -22.23
N LEU A 80 -27.18 -6.13 -21.58
CA LEU A 80 -28.18 -5.31 -20.89
C LEU A 80 -29.22 -4.75 -21.88
N GLY A 81 -28.78 -4.26 -23.03
CA GLY A 81 -29.66 -3.77 -24.09
C GLY A 81 -30.65 -4.84 -24.57
N ILE A 82 -30.16 -6.07 -24.80
CA ILE A 82 -31.02 -7.19 -25.22
C ILE A 82 -32.05 -7.56 -24.13
N ILE A 83 -31.59 -7.64 -22.86
CA ILE A 83 -32.47 -7.96 -21.73
C ILE A 83 -33.60 -6.93 -21.62
N VAL A 84 -33.25 -5.64 -21.63
CA VAL A 84 -34.22 -4.54 -21.55
C VAL A 84 -35.22 -4.60 -22.72
N ALA A 85 -34.72 -4.76 -23.95
CA ALA A 85 -35.58 -4.84 -25.14
C ALA A 85 -36.56 -6.02 -25.07
N CYS A 86 -36.08 -7.22 -24.68
CA CYS A 86 -36.94 -8.39 -24.52
C CYS A 86 -38.01 -8.20 -23.43
N THR A 87 -37.59 -7.59 -22.28
CA THR A 87 -38.51 -7.38 -21.15
C THR A 87 -39.60 -6.35 -21.50
N VAL A 88 -39.23 -5.25 -22.15
CA VAL A 88 -40.19 -4.22 -22.58
C VAL A 88 -41.15 -4.77 -23.62
N ALA A 89 -40.67 -5.50 -24.65
CA ALA A 89 -41.50 -6.12 -25.66
C ALA A 89 -42.45 -7.16 -25.04
N ALA A 90 -41.97 -7.97 -24.11
CA ALA A 90 -42.83 -8.93 -23.40
C ALA A 90 -43.94 -8.24 -22.58
N ALA A 91 -43.62 -7.14 -21.88
CA ALA A 91 -44.61 -6.37 -21.13
C ALA A 91 -45.73 -5.78 -22.05
N ILE A 92 -45.33 -5.24 -23.19
CA ILE A 92 -46.30 -4.72 -24.19
C ILE A 92 -47.18 -5.85 -24.70
N LEU A 93 -46.60 -7.01 -25.06
CA LEU A 93 -47.38 -8.14 -25.59
C LEU A 93 -48.34 -8.75 -24.55
N LEU A 94 -47.93 -8.77 -23.27
CA LEU A 94 -48.83 -9.24 -22.20
C LEU A 94 -50.02 -8.29 -21.96
N SER A 95 -49.90 -7.01 -22.31
CA SER A 95 -50.97 -6.03 -22.17
C SER A 95 -52.07 -6.13 -23.29
N LEU A 96 -51.83 -6.92 -24.35
CA LEU A 96 -52.74 -7.01 -25.50
C LEU A 96 -53.91 -8.01 -25.33
N ASP A 97 -54.04 -8.64 -24.17
CA ASP A 97 -55.12 -9.60 -23.83
C ASP A 97 -55.40 -10.66 -24.92
N ASN A 98 -54.35 -11.13 -25.59
CA ASN A 98 -54.39 -12.09 -26.70
C ASN A 98 -53.52 -13.30 -26.39
N MET A 99 -54.04 -14.49 -26.49
CA MET A 99 -53.35 -15.74 -26.17
C MET A 99 -52.07 -15.92 -27.00
N ALA A 100 -52.06 -15.60 -28.28
CA ALA A 100 -50.90 -15.69 -29.14
C ALA A 100 -49.81 -14.69 -28.72
N ALA A 101 -50.22 -13.47 -28.36
CA ALA A 101 -49.29 -12.44 -27.85
C ALA A 101 -48.67 -12.87 -26.52
N SER A 102 -49.43 -13.49 -25.62
CA SER A 102 -48.94 -14.02 -24.36
C SER A 102 -47.89 -15.12 -24.55
N ILE A 103 -48.09 -16.04 -25.49
CA ILE A 103 -47.06 -17.08 -25.79
C ILE A 103 -45.77 -16.45 -26.27
N VAL A 104 -45.84 -15.48 -27.18
CA VAL A 104 -44.65 -14.77 -27.68
C VAL A 104 -43.94 -14.01 -26.54
N ALA A 105 -44.70 -13.38 -25.65
CA ALA A 105 -44.13 -12.69 -24.48
C ALA A 105 -43.35 -13.63 -23.57
N TRP A 106 -43.89 -14.80 -23.26
CA TRP A 106 -43.16 -15.83 -22.48
C TRP A 106 -41.89 -16.33 -23.18
N CYS A 107 -41.94 -16.50 -24.52
CA CYS A 107 -40.73 -16.82 -25.28
C CYS A 107 -39.67 -15.73 -25.18
N LEU A 108 -40.04 -14.44 -25.23
CA LEU A 108 -39.09 -13.32 -25.06
C LEU A 108 -38.47 -13.27 -23.65
N LEU A 109 -39.27 -13.54 -22.61
CA LEU A 109 -38.76 -13.65 -21.24
C LEU A 109 -37.79 -14.83 -21.10
N ALA A 110 -38.11 -15.98 -21.71
CA ALA A 110 -37.17 -17.11 -21.72
C ALA A 110 -35.85 -16.76 -22.41
N VAL A 111 -35.88 -16.02 -23.54
CA VAL A 111 -34.69 -15.51 -24.21
C VAL A 111 -33.90 -14.57 -23.29
N ALA A 112 -34.53 -13.66 -22.58
CA ALA A 112 -33.89 -12.77 -21.64
C ALA A 112 -33.15 -13.57 -20.53
N VAL A 113 -33.79 -14.61 -19.98
CA VAL A 113 -33.16 -15.48 -18.98
C VAL A 113 -31.95 -16.22 -19.55
N VAL A 114 -32.05 -16.75 -20.79
CA VAL A 114 -30.94 -17.42 -21.48
C VAL A 114 -29.79 -16.44 -21.69
N VAL A 115 -30.05 -15.20 -22.10
CA VAL A 115 -29.03 -14.15 -22.26
C VAL A 115 -28.35 -13.85 -20.94
N ILE A 116 -29.09 -13.75 -19.84
CA ILE A 116 -28.54 -13.58 -18.49
C ILE A 116 -27.60 -14.75 -18.13
N LEU A 117 -28.06 -16.00 -18.34
CA LEU A 117 -27.23 -17.17 -18.04
C LEU A 117 -25.93 -17.21 -18.87
N ILE A 118 -26.07 -16.95 -20.19
CA ILE A 118 -24.90 -16.85 -21.08
C ILE A 118 -23.94 -15.76 -20.61
N PHE A 119 -24.47 -14.58 -20.24
CA PHE A 119 -23.67 -13.48 -19.72
C PHE A 119 -22.91 -13.88 -18.45
N PHE A 120 -23.57 -14.56 -17.50
CA PHE A 120 -22.89 -15.04 -16.29
C PHE A 120 -21.83 -16.11 -16.60
N ILE A 121 -22.10 -17.05 -17.51
CA ILE A 121 -21.15 -18.09 -17.91
C ILE A 121 -19.94 -17.45 -18.61
N LEU A 122 -20.18 -16.53 -19.54
CA LEU A 122 -19.12 -15.83 -20.25
C LEU A 122 -18.29 -14.94 -19.32
N ASN A 123 -18.93 -14.23 -18.38
CA ASN A 123 -18.20 -13.44 -17.39
C ASN A 123 -17.34 -14.28 -16.41
N LYS A 124 -17.74 -15.53 -16.17
CA LYS A 124 -16.90 -16.47 -15.39
C LYS A 124 -15.72 -17.02 -16.20
N ARG A 125 -15.87 -17.14 -17.53
CA ARG A 125 -14.85 -17.73 -18.43
C ARG A 125 -13.98 -16.72 -19.14
N VAL A 126 -14.44 -15.47 -19.25
CA VAL A 126 -13.66 -14.42 -19.89
C VAL A 126 -12.62 -13.91 -18.90
N ASP A 127 -11.39 -13.82 -19.36
CA ASP A 127 -10.26 -13.23 -18.65
C ASP A 127 -10.68 -11.92 -18.01
N ARG A 128 -10.84 -11.94 -16.70
CA ARG A 128 -10.96 -10.69 -15.96
C ARG A 128 -9.66 -9.93 -16.19
N PRO A 129 -9.73 -8.58 -16.37
CA PRO A 129 -8.51 -7.81 -16.49
C PRO A 129 -7.58 -8.16 -15.33
N ASP A 130 -6.37 -8.60 -15.66
CA ASP A 130 -5.38 -8.97 -14.67
C ASP A 130 -4.75 -7.71 -14.07
N PHE A 131 -5.52 -6.99 -13.25
CA PHE A 131 -5.06 -5.78 -12.57
C PHE A 131 -3.91 -6.08 -11.61
N GLU A 132 -3.93 -7.23 -10.93
CA GLU A 132 -2.85 -7.62 -10.03
C GLU A 132 -1.56 -7.84 -10.81
N GLY A 133 -1.62 -8.59 -11.90
CA GLY A 133 -0.47 -8.80 -12.78
C GLY A 133 0.06 -7.51 -13.38
N TYR A 134 -0.82 -6.57 -13.76
CA TYR A 134 -0.42 -5.24 -14.21
C TYR A 134 0.37 -4.51 -13.13
N VAL A 135 -0.16 -4.43 -11.90
CA VAL A 135 0.49 -3.76 -10.78
C VAL A 135 1.86 -4.37 -10.49
N VAL A 136 1.95 -5.71 -10.43
CA VAL A 136 3.21 -6.41 -10.15
C VAL A 136 4.24 -6.16 -11.24
N LYS A 137 3.88 -6.31 -12.51
CA LYS A 137 4.80 -6.10 -13.65
C LYS A 137 5.26 -4.65 -13.76
N ALA A 138 4.32 -3.69 -13.60
CA ALA A 138 4.64 -2.27 -13.64
C ALA A 138 5.55 -1.87 -12.46
N SER A 139 5.25 -2.32 -11.24
CA SER A 139 6.10 -2.08 -10.07
C SER A 139 7.48 -2.70 -10.24
N THR A 140 7.58 -3.91 -10.81
CA THR A 140 8.87 -4.54 -11.10
C THR A 140 9.68 -3.71 -12.08
N ALA A 141 9.07 -3.20 -13.15
CA ALA A 141 9.74 -2.36 -14.14
C ALA A 141 10.24 -1.03 -13.53
N ILE A 142 9.42 -0.40 -12.66
CA ILE A 142 9.80 0.81 -11.91
C ILE A 142 10.97 0.52 -10.97
N ASN A 143 10.90 -0.58 -10.22
CA ASN A 143 11.91 -0.94 -9.23
C ASN A 143 13.26 -1.24 -9.89
N LYS A 144 13.30 -1.92 -11.05
CA LYS A 144 14.54 -2.17 -11.79
C LYS A 144 15.34 -0.89 -12.05
N VAL A 145 14.67 0.19 -12.41
CA VAL A 145 15.34 1.47 -12.71
C VAL A 145 15.58 2.30 -11.45
N SER A 146 14.70 2.20 -10.43
CA SER A 146 14.86 2.93 -9.17
C SER A 146 16.06 2.44 -8.35
N PHE A 147 16.42 1.16 -8.47
CA PHE A 147 17.53 0.54 -7.75
C PHE A 147 18.71 0.16 -8.65
N ALA A 148 18.86 0.83 -9.78
CA ALA A 148 19.95 0.58 -10.73
C ALA A 148 21.33 1.03 -10.23
N ASP A 149 21.40 1.93 -9.24
CA ASP A 149 22.64 2.37 -8.62
C ASP A 149 23.40 1.17 -8.01
N GLY A 150 24.71 1.11 -8.25
CA GLY A 150 25.58 0.02 -7.81
C GLY A 150 25.69 -0.15 -6.29
N LYS A 151 25.26 0.83 -5.51
CA LYS A 151 25.21 0.75 -4.05
C LYS A 151 24.05 -0.10 -3.53
N PHE A 152 23.00 -0.33 -4.34
CA PHE A 152 21.92 -1.23 -4.00
C PHE A 152 22.27 -2.65 -4.40
N THR A 153 22.13 -3.59 -3.47
CA THR A 153 22.34 -5.03 -3.66
C THR A 153 21.20 -5.83 -3.06
N ASP A 154 20.98 -7.02 -3.58
CA ASP A 154 20.01 -8.00 -3.08
C ASP A 154 18.59 -7.41 -2.90
N VAL A 155 18.18 -6.54 -3.82
CA VAL A 155 16.85 -5.93 -3.75
C VAL A 155 15.81 -6.92 -4.22
N VAL A 156 14.85 -7.20 -3.33
CA VAL A 156 13.74 -8.13 -3.58
C VAL A 156 12.42 -7.40 -3.39
N TYR A 157 11.52 -7.53 -4.36
CA TYR A 157 10.17 -7.00 -4.34
C TYR A 157 9.19 -8.06 -3.83
N PHE A 158 8.37 -7.70 -2.86
CA PHE A 158 7.35 -8.54 -2.25
C PHE A 158 5.96 -7.98 -2.57
N PRO A 159 5.29 -8.47 -3.63
CA PRO A 159 4.04 -7.87 -4.12
C PRO A 159 2.90 -7.81 -3.12
N TYR A 160 2.85 -8.77 -2.17
CA TYR A 160 1.74 -8.94 -1.24
C TYR A 160 2.11 -8.73 0.23
N GLU A 161 3.38 -8.44 0.51
CA GLU A 161 3.80 -8.10 1.87
C GLU A 161 3.20 -6.75 2.28
N LYS A 162 2.79 -6.67 3.53
CA LYS A 162 2.18 -5.45 4.09
C LYS A 162 3.08 -4.90 5.19
N LEU A 163 3.04 -3.59 5.34
CA LEU A 163 3.69 -2.92 6.46
C LEU A 163 3.03 -3.34 7.77
N ASP A 164 3.85 -3.79 8.72
CA ASP A 164 3.39 -4.08 10.08
C ASP A 164 3.19 -2.76 10.84
N LEU A 165 1.97 -2.54 11.32
CA LEU A 165 1.67 -1.38 12.17
C LEU A 165 2.44 -1.40 13.48
N GLY A 166 2.81 -2.58 14.00
CA GLY A 166 3.65 -2.70 15.20
C GLY A 166 5.00 -2.01 15.04
N GLU A 167 5.62 -2.11 13.86
CA GLU A 167 6.86 -1.42 13.55
C GLU A 167 6.67 0.10 13.50
N VAL A 168 5.59 0.57 12.87
CA VAL A 168 5.26 1.99 12.79
C VAL A 168 4.97 2.58 14.18
N PHE A 169 4.31 1.83 15.05
CA PHE A 169 4.12 2.25 16.46
C PHE A 169 5.45 2.31 17.21
N ALA A 170 6.35 1.35 16.97
CA ALA A 170 7.67 1.36 17.58
C ALA A 170 8.49 2.60 17.18
N ASP A 171 8.28 3.16 16.00
CA ASP A 171 8.94 4.40 15.55
C ASP A 171 8.46 5.66 16.30
N GLY A 172 7.25 5.64 16.89
CA GLY A 172 6.69 6.70 17.73
C GLY A 172 6.44 8.03 17.03
N VAL A 173 6.34 8.06 15.71
CA VAL A 173 6.06 9.29 14.94
C VAL A 173 4.56 9.56 14.87
N TYR A 174 3.77 8.50 14.70
CA TYR A 174 2.32 8.59 14.53
C TYR A 174 1.59 7.83 15.62
N ALA A 175 0.67 8.52 16.32
CA ALA A 175 -0.18 7.91 17.35
C ALA A 175 -1.57 7.58 16.83
N GLY A 176 -2.24 6.65 17.51
CA GLY A 176 -3.66 6.35 17.27
C GLY A 176 -3.95 5.75 15.90
N LEU A 177 -2.94 5.15 15.24
CA LEU A 177 -3.14 4.47 13.97
C LEU A 177 -4.06 3.27 14.13
N THR A 178 -5.02 3.14 13.23
CA THR A 178 -6.00 2.04 13.23
C THR A 178 -5.86 1.13 12.02
N ASN A 179 -5.26 1.62 10.92
CA ASN A 179 -5.12 0.87 9.69
C ASN A 179 -3.98 1.41 8.84
N SER A 180 -3.44 0.56 7.96
CA SER A 180 -2.50 0.94 6.91
C SER A 180 -2.91 0.33 5.57
N ILE A 181 -2.60 1.03 4.49
CA ILE A 181 -2.58 0.47 3.14
C ILE A 181 -1.14 0.60 2.67
N SER A 182 -0.52 -0.52 2.33
CA SER A 182 0.85 -0.54 1.82
C SER A 182 0.94 -1.29 0.51
N ARG A 183 1.88 -0.88 -0.32
CA ARG A 183 2.19 -1.50 -1.61
C ARG A 183 3.67 -1.34 -1.92
N ASN A 184 4.14 -2.05 -2.91
CA ASN A 184 5.53 -1.97 -3.39
C ASN A 184 6.55 -2.21 -2.27
N PHE A 185 6.35 -3.31 -1.52
CA PHE A 185 7.23 -3.66 -0.41
C PHE A 185 8.55 -4.25 -0.93
N LEU A 186 9.65 -3.68 -0.49
CA LEU A 186 11.01 -4.03 -0.93
C LEU A 186 11.91 -4.27 0.29
N LYS A 187 12.80 -5.22 0.14
CA LYS A 187 13.94 -5.46 1.07
C LYS A 187 15.21 -5.51 0.25
N GLY A 188 16.32 -5.06 0.83
CA GLY A 188 17.62 -5.10 0.18
C GLY A 188 18.72 -4.53 1.06
N SER A 189 19.85 -4.26 0.45
CA SER A 189 20.98 -3.61 1.10
C SER A 189 21.40 -2.37 0.32
N TYR A 190 21.84 -1.34 1.03
CA TYR A 190 22.46 -0.15 0.47
C TYR A 190 23.81 0.10 1.15
N ASP A 191 24.89 0.11 0.39
CA ASP A 191 26.28 0.24 0.91
C ASP A 191 26.58 -0.78 2.04
N GLY A 192 26.04 -2.02 1.91
CA GLY A 192 26.18 -3.11 2.88
C GLY A 192 25.20 -3.08 4.06
N HIS A 193 24.34 -2.09 4.19
CA HIS A 193 23.36 -1.96 5.28
C HIS A 193 21.95 -2.35 4.82
N THR A 194 21.30 -3.19 5.60
CA THR A 194 19.96 -3.70 5.29
C THR A 194 18.90 -2.62 5.41
N PHE A 195 18.01 -2.57 4.42
CA PHE A 195 16.83 -1.71 4.46
C PHE A 195 15.57 -2.48 4.06
N LYS A 196 14.42 -1.94 4.46
CA LYS A 196 13.10 -2.27 3.92
C LYS A 196 12.36 -0.99 3.59
N MET A 197 11.57 -1.02 2.52
CA MET A 197 10.84 0.14 2.04
C MET A 197 9.49 -0.26 1.47
N CYS A 198 8.48 0.60 1.66
CA CYS A 198 7.21 0.48 0.95
C CYS A 198 6.59 1.86 0.70
N GLU A 199 5.62 1.91 -0.19
CA GLU A 199 4.66 3.02 -0.23
C GLU A 199 3.49 2.69 0.68
N CYS A 200 3.09 3.64 1.52
CA CYS A 200 1.97 3.41 2.41
C CYS A 200 1.14 4.67 2.68
N ALA A 201 -0.10 4.43 3.04
CA ALA A 201 -0.99 5.40 3.67
C ALA A 201 -1.36 4.86 5.06
N LEU A 202 -1.19 5.70 6.08
CA LEU A 202 -1.51 5.40 7.47
C LEU A 202 -2.76 6.17 7.87
N PHE A 203 -3.63 5.55 8.66
CA PHE A 203 -4.92 6.12 9.02
C PHE A 203 -5.15 6.04 10.51
N THR A 204 -5.80 7.11 11.02
CA THR A 204 -6.33 7.18 12.38
C THR A 204 -7.87 7.14 12.35
N GLY A 205 -8.49 6.73 13.46
CA GLY A 205 -9.94 6.64 13.59
C GLY A 205 -10.55 5.48 12.78
N ALA A 206 -11.85 5.33 12.85
CA ALA A 206 -12.59 4.25 12.18
C ALA A 206 -13.85 4.77 11.46
N GLY A 207 -14.30 4.07 10.43
CA GLY A 207 -15.51 4.38 9.70
C GLY A 207 -15.51 5.81 9.12
N ARG A 208 -16.53 6.62 9.48
CA ARG A 208 -16.66 8.00 8.99
C ARG A 208 -15.67 8.98 9.62
N GLN A 209 -15.02 8.60 10.72
CA GLN A 209 -14.01 9.43 11.40
C GLN A 209 -12.58 9.09 10.96
N ARG A 210 -12.43 8.22 9.97
CA ARG A 210 -11.12 7.86 9.43
C ARG A 210 -10.45 9.10 8.83
N ARG A 211 -9.22 9.38 9.26
CA ARG A 211 -8.37 10.45 8.76
C ARG A 211 -7.05 9.88 8.29
N THR A 212 -6.49 10.47 7.26
CA THR A 212 -5.14 10.13 6.80
C THR A 212 -4.13 10.83 7.70
N ALA A 213 -3.26 10.04 8.32
CA ALA A 213 -2.16 10.53 9.14
C ALA A 213 -0.87 10.70 8.32
N PHE A 214 -0.68 9.85 7.30
CA PHE A 214 0.50 9.86 6.45
C PHE A 214 0.19 9.23 5.09
N VAL A 215 0.73 9.80 4.03
CA VAL A 215 0.81 9.19 2.70
C VAL A 215 2.22 9.38 2.19
N GLY A 216 2.86 8.29 1.73
CA GLY A 216 4.21 8.44 1.20
C GLY A 216 5.03 7.17 1.22
N LYS A 217 6.35 7.36 1.34
CA LYS A 217 7.30 6.26 1.43
C LYS A 217 7.80 6.09 2.85
N TYR A 218 7.74 4.85 3.31
CA TYR A 218 8.31 4.36 4.55
C TYR A 218 9.60 3.62 4.22
N ILE A 219 10.72 4.01 4.83
CA ILE A 219 12.02 3.37 4.67
C ILE A 219 12.57 3.08 6.07
N ASN A 220 12.73 1.82 6.41
CA ASN A 220 13.39 1.41 7.64
C ASN A 220 14.79 0.89 7.33
N PHE A 221 15.76 1.34 8.10
CA PHE A 221 17.19 1.09 7.90
C PHE A 221 17.80 0.60 9.20
N VAL A 222 18.57 -0.48 9.16
CA VAL A 222 19.26 -0.98 10.34
C VAL A 222 20.51 -0.12 10.59
N ASN A 223 20.61 0.48 11.78
CA ASN A 223 21.76 1.27 12.19
C ASN A 223 22.59 0.55 13.27
N SER A 224 23.79 1.05 13.53
CA SER A 224 24.70 0.52 14.56
C SER A 224 24.73 1.35 15.85
N LEU A 225 23.85 2.35 15.96
CA LEU A 225 23.81 3.25 17.10
C LEU A 225 23.34 2.53 18.36
N ASN A 226 23.99 2.82 19.47
CA ASN A 226 23.64 2.27 20.77
C ASN A 226 23.46 3.42 21.77
N PHE A 227 22.22 3.82 21.98
CA PHE A 227 21.81 4.84 22.95
C PHE A 227 20.43 4.52 23.50
N GLU A 228 20.09 5.09 24.64
CA GLU A 228 18.75 4.98 25.20
C GLU A 228 17.81 6.07 24.65
N GLY A 229 16.57 5.70 24.44
CA GLY A 229 15.53 6.60 23.97
C GLY A 229 15.42 6.68 22.45
N ARG A 230 14.80 7.76 22.00
CA ARG A 230 14.48 8.00 20.59
C ARG A 230 14.72 9.46 20.24
N PHE A 231 15.12 9.69 18.99
CA PHE A 231 15.20 11.02 18.42
C PHE A 231 14.31 11.12 17.19
N ILE A 232 13.62 12.24 17.03
CA ILE A 232 12.83 12.54 15.84
C ILE A 232 13.37 13.82 15.23
N PHE A 233 13.75 13.72 13.96
CA PHE A 233 14.16 14.84 13.13
C PHE A 233 13.04 15.12 12.14
N LEU A 234 12.39 16.27 12.25
CA LEU A 234 11.36 16.74 11.34
C LEU A 234 11.93 17.87 10.49
N VAL A 235 12.14 17.61 9.20
CA VAL A 235 12.46 18.65 8.22
C VAL A 235 11.15 19.25 7.74
N LYS A 236 10.98 20.54 8.01
CA LYS A 236 9.72 21.24 7.74
C LYS A 236 9.51 21.42 6.23
N GLY A 237 8.32 21.12 5.80
CA GLY A 237 7.84 21.37 4.45
C GLY A 237 6.71 22.40 4.43
N LYS A 238 5.86 22.30 3.43
CA LYS A 238 4.70 23.18 3.27
C LYS A 238 3.60 22.95 4.31
N GLU A 239 3.47 21.73 4.81
CA GLU A 239 2.50 21.40 5.86
C GLU A 239 3.16 21.58 7.22
N VAL A 240 2.46 22.25 8.11
CA VAL A 240 2.77 22.24 9.54
C VAL A 240 2.35 20.86 10.02
N VAL A 241 3.32 19.96 10.13
CA VAL A 241 3.06 18.69 10.81
C VAL A 241 2.78 19.02 12.27
N ASP A 242 1.61 18.63 12.74
CA ASP A 242 1.32 18.62 14.17
C ASP A 242 2.47 17.89 14.88
N GLN A 243 2.85 18.39 16.04
CA GLN A 243 3.91 17.78 16.84
C GLN A 243 3.69 16.26 16.87
N PRO A 244 4.75 15.45 16.73
CA PRO A 244 4.61 13.99 16.83
C PRO A 244 3.84 13.66 18.11
N SER A 245 2.59 13.26 17.96
CA SER A 245 1.61 13.20 19.06
C SER A 245 1.81 11.98 19.96
N ALA A 246 2.82 11.15 19.67
CA ALA A 246 3.03 9.88 20.35
C ALA A 246 4.07 9.93 21.47
N ILE A 247 4.58 11.11 21.87
CA ILE A 247 5.84 11.14 22.61
C ILE A 247 5.72 12.07 23.81
N ASP A 248 5.12 11.54 24.87
CA ASP A 248 5.05 12.24 26.16
C ASP A 248 6.44 12.44 26.82
N ASP A 249 7.46 11.67 26.37
CA ASP A 249 8.80 11.65 26.97
C ASP A 249 9.87 12.43 26.21
N LEU A 250 9.55 13.03 25.05
CA LEU A 250 10.50 13.80 24.29
C LEU A 250 10.31 15.31 24.45
N GLU A 251 11.43 16.01 24.58
CA GLU A 251 11.45 17.47 24.54
C GLU A 251 12.02 17.99 23.21
N VAL A 252 11.72 19.23 22.87
CA VAL A 252 12.32 19.92 21.72
C VAL A 252 13.75 20.28 22.09
N LEU A 253 14.72 19.57 21.50
CA LEU A 253 16.15 19.83 21.70
C LEU A 253 16.64 20.96 20.79
N GLU A 254 16.05 21.09 19.59
CA GLU A 254 16.38 22.13 18.64
C GLU A 254 15.16 22.49 17.78
N ASN A 255 14.97 23.79 17.54
CA ASN A 255 13.93 24.34 16.68
C ASN A 255 14.55 25.45 15.84
N THR A 256 14.73 25.16 14.55
CA THR A 256 15.17 26.15 13.53
C THR A 256 14.02 26.41 12.54
N ASP A 257 14.21 27.33 11.60
CA ASP A 257 13.20 27.58 10.55
C ASP A 257 12.93 26.34 9.70
N ASP A 258 13.95 25.48 9.50
CA ASP A 258 13.89 24.33 8.60
C ASP A 258 13.71 22.99 9.31
N VAL A 259 14.11 22.86 10.60
CA VAL A 259 14.18 21.57 11.29
C VAL A 259 13.73 21.66 12.74
N TYR A 260 12.88 20.71 13.16
CA TYR A 260 12.65 20.37 14.56
C TYR A 260 13.39 19.08 14.93
N ILE A 261 14.05 19.07 16.09
CA ILE A 261 14.66 17.88 16.65
C ILE A 261 14.08 17.64 18.04
N TYR A 262 13.46 16.47 18.19
CA TYR A 262 12.92 15.98 19.46
C TYR A 262 13.82 14.87 19.99
N GLY A 263 13.98 14.78 21.28
CA GLY A 263 14.75 13.72 21.91
C GLY A 263 14.59 13.67 23.42
N PRO A 264 15.26 12.72 24.08
CA PRO A 264 15.26 12.60 25.53
C PRO A 264 15.76 13.88 26.20
N LYS A 265 15.17 14.21 27.34
CA LYS A 265 15.51 15.41 28.10
C LYS A 265 17.00 15.50 28.42
N GLY A 266 17.60 16.63 28.07
CA GLY A 266 19.01 16.89 28.31
C GLY A 266 20.00 16.15 27.42
N ALA A 267 19.53 15.47 26.36
CA ALA A 267 20.40 14.76 25.43
C ALA A 267 21.28 15.73 24.61
N ASN A 268 22.56 15.40 24.44
CA ASN A 268 23.47 16.14 23.58
C ASN A 268 23.54 15.49 22.19
N LEU A 269 22.93 16.13 21.20
CA LEU A 269 22.87 15.63 19.83
C LEU A 269 24.25 15.38 19.20
N LYS A 270 25.24 16.25 19.50
CA LYS A 270 26.56 16.14 18.89
C LYS A 270 27.33 14.94 19.39
N ASP A 271 27.11 14.55 20.65
CA ASP A 271 27.81 13.40 21.28
C ASP A 271 27.25 12.08 20.72
N ILE A 272 25.96 12.06 20.34
CA ILE A 272 25.28 10.86 19.83
C ILE A 272 25.46 10.71 18.32
N PHE A 273 25.22 11.77 17.55
CA PHE A 273 25.17 11.71 16.09
C PHE A 273 26.39 12.33 15.40
N GLY A 274 27.22 13.06 16.13
CA GLY A 274 28.33 13.82 15.58
C GLY A 274 27.90 15.07 14.79
N ALA A 275 28.79 16.05 14.74
CA ALA A 275 28.52 17.34 14.12
C ALA A 275 28.23 17.25 12.60
N LYS A 276 28.86 16.30 11.91
CA LYS A 276 28.70 16.12 10.45
C LYS A 276 27.30 15.67 10.10
N PHE A 277 26.75 14.69 10.82
CA PHE A 277 25.38 14.21 10.60
C PHE A 277 24.36 15.32 10.88
N ILE A 278 24.49 16.02 12.02
CA ILE A 278 23.57 17.13 12.36
C ILE A 278 23.61 18.23 11.30
N SER A 279 24.81 18.59 10.81
CA SER A 279 24.93 19.55 9.70
C SER A 279 24.25 19.08 8.42
N LYS A 280 24.38 17.79 8.10
CA LYS A 280 23.74 17.20 6.93
C LYS A 280 22.22 17.21 7.07
N MET A 281 21.69 16.82 8.24
CA MET A 281 20.25 16.88 8.52
C MET A 281 19.69 18.30 8.36
N LYS A 282 20.38 19.31 8.89
CA LYS A 282 19.99 20.72 8.75
C LYS A 282 20.09 21.23 7.31
N SER A 283 20.90 20.62 6.48
CA SER A 283 21.03 20.98 5.06
C SER A 283 19.97 20.32 4.17
N LEU A 284 19.20 19.35 4.68
CA LEU A 284 18.10 18.77 3.94
C LEU A 284 17.01 19.81 3.73
N LYS A 285 16.48 19.85 2.51
CA LYS A 285 15.36 20.69 2.16
C LYS A 285 14.24 19.83 1.62
N VAL A 286 13.03 20.22 1.96
CA VAL A 286 11.84 19.60 1.42
C VAL A 286 11.62 20.15 0.02
N GLU A 287 11.74 19.32 -0.99
CA GLU A 287 11.44 19.66 -2.38
C GLU A 287 9.94 19.95 -2.54
N LYS A 288 9.57 20.68 -3.63
CA LYS A 288 8.20 21.20 -3.81
C LYS A 288 7.08 20.14 -3.79
N HIS A 289 7.42 18.89 -4.14
CA HIS A 289 6.49 17.74 -4.20
C HIS A 289 6.43 16.95 -2.89
N LEU A 290 7.33 17.22 -1.94
CA LEU A 290 7.28 16.67 -0.58
C LEU A 290 6.52 17.60 0.35
N LEU A 291 5.75 17.03 1.26
CA LEU A 291 5.08 17.77 2.33
C LEU A 291 5.99 17.96 3.52
N ASN A 292 6.68 16.89 3.92
CA ASN A 292 7.67 16.88 5.00
C ASN A 292 8.56 15.64 4.91
N ILE A 293 9.65 15.65 5.71
CA ILE A 293 10.56 14.52 5.87
C ILE A 293 10.72 14.29 7.37
N VAL A 294 10.46 13.07 7.84
CA VAL A 294 10.61 12.72 9.25
C VAL A 294 11.54 11.53 9.40
N PHE A 295 12.56 11.67 10.26
CA PHE A 295 13.39 10.55 10.69
C PHE A 295 13.05 10.22 12.14
N SER A 296 12.82 8.95 12.42
CA SER A 296 12.79 8.39 13.76
C SER A 296 14.03 7.54 13.95
N VAL A 297 14.86 7.89 14.91
CA VAL A 297 16.15 7.22 15.18
C VAL A 297 16.12 6.68 16.59
N TRP A 298 16.34 5.38 16.73
CA TRP A 298 16.48 4.70 18.02
C TRP A 298 17.49 3.55 17.90
N ALA A 299 17.90 2.95 19.00
CA ALA A 299 18.96 1.95 19.00
C ALA A 299 18.69 0.82 18.00
N GLY A 300 19.60 0.62 17.06
CA GLY A 300 19.52 -0.41 16.02
C GLY A 300 18.63 -0.06 14.81
N HIS A 301 17.81 1.00 14.86
CA HIS A 301 16.84 1.29 13.81
C HIS A 301 16.78 2.79 13.47
N THR A 302 16.63 3.07 12.20
CA THR A 302 16.29 4.41 11.70
C THR A 302 15.16 4.29 10.70
N THR A 303 14.08 4.98 10.94
CA THR A 303 12.95 5.02 10.00
C THR A 303 12.83 6.40 9.38
N LEU A 304 12.66 6.45 8.08
CA LEU A 304 12.44 7.64 7.30
C LEU A 304 11.03 7.61 6.70
N TYR A 305 10.29 8.67 6.93
CA TYR A 305 8.98 8.96 6.37
C TYR A 305 9.11 10.12 5.37
N LEU A 306 8.89 9.85 4.09
CA LEU A 306 8.80 10.85 3.04
C LEU A 306 7.32 11.08 2.72
N SER A 307 6.78 12.20 3.16
CA SER A 307 5.38 12.55 2.97
C SER A 307 5.16 13.21 1.62
N TYR A 308 4.17 12.73 0.87
CA TYR A 308 3.78 13.24 -0.44
C TYR A 308 2.31 13.63 -0.44
N ASP A 309 1.90 14.51 -1.36
CA ASP A 309 0.48 14.84 -1.58
C ASP A 309 -0.33 13.62 -1.99
N ASP A 310 0.29 12.68 -2.73
CA ASP A 310 -0.29 11.43 -3.21
C ASP A 310 0.77 10.33 -3.31
N LEU A 311 0.35 9.11 -3.59
CA LEU A 311 1.27 8.00 -3.80
C LEU A 311 2.09 8.20 -5.08
N VAL A 312 3.43 8.17 -4.96
CA VAL A 312 4.37 8.51 -6.04
C VAL A 312 4.27 7.57 -7.25
N ASN A 313 4.00 6.30 -7.00
CA ASN A 313 3.90 5.27 -8.04
C ASN A 313 2.44 5.01 -8.40
N GLU A 314 1.67 6.07 -8.74
CA GLU A 314 0.33 5.87 -9.28
C GLU A 314 0.42 5.12 -10.62
N LEU A 315 -0.29 3.99 -10.71
CA LEU A 315 -0.40 3.19 -11.91
C LEU A 315 -1.77 3.41 -12.55
N PRO A 316 -1.93 4.46 -13.38
CA PRO A 316 -3.23 4.77 -13.97
C PRO A 316 -3.62 3.73 -15.01
N VAL A 317 -4.92 3.44 -15.08
CA VAL A 317 -5.49 2.59 -16.14
C VAL A 317 -6.13 3.44 -17.25
N ASP A 318 -6.67 4.60 -16.90
CA ASP A 318 -7.47 5.48 -17.77
C ASP A 318 -6.63 6.46 -18.61
N LYS A 319 -5.43 6.75 -18.18
CA LYS A 319 -4.49 7.68 -18.85
C LYS A 319 -3.11 7.03 -19.05
N LYS A 320 -2.28 7.63 -19.88
CA LYS A 320 -0.89 7.19 -20.05
C LYS A 320 -0.11 7.37 -18.75
N TYR A 321 0.85 6.48 -18.56
CA TYR A 321 1.74 6.56 -17.40
C TYR A 321 2.63 7.80 -17.48
N ASN A 322 2.73 8.55 -16.36
CA ASN A 322 3.66 9.66 -16.24
C ASN A 322 4.90 9.24 -15.43
N PRO A 323 6.10 9.20 -16.04
CA PRO A 323 7.32 8.77 -15.35
C PRO A 323 7.96 9.82 -14.44
N ASP A 324 7.45 11.06 -14.40
CA ASP A 324 8.14 12.18 -13.74
C ASP A 324 8.28 11.96 -12.24
N GLY A 325 7.27 11.42 -11.57
CA GLY A 325 7.35 11.12 -10.14
C GLY A 325 8.42 10.07 -9.81
N VAL A 326 8.57 9.04 -10.65
CA VAL A 326 9.61 8.03 -10.48
C VAL A 326 11.00 8.60 -10.77
N LYS A 327 11.15 9.39 -11.83
CA LYS A 327 12.42 10.07 -12.14
C LYS A 327 12.87 10.99 -11.01
N GLN A 328 11.93 11.68 -10.38
CA GLN A 328 12.21 12.55 -9.26
C GLN A 328 12.66 11.71 -8.05
N PHE A 329 11.92 10.66 -7.71
CA PHE A 329 12.28 9.76 -6.63
C PHE A 329 13.66 9.11 -6.85
N GLN A 330 14.00 8.73 -8.07
CA GLN A 330 15.33 8.18 -8.42
C GLN A 330 16.47 9.13 -8.09
N LYS A 331 16.27 10.44 -8.22
CA LYS A 331 17.28 11.45 -7.88
C LYS A 331 17.40 11.65 -6.37
N GLU A 332 16.30 11.53 -5.65
CA GLU A 332 16.22 11.80 -4.21
C GLU A 332 16.62 10.59 -3.36
N LEU A 333 16.24 9.39 -3.78
CA LEU A 333 16.49 8.17 -3.01
C LEU A 333 17.96 8.00 -2.60
N PRO A 334 18.97 8.15 -3.49
CA PRO A 334 20.38 8.06 -3.09
C PRO A 334 20.77 9.07 -2.02
N VAL A 335 20.23 10.29 -2.08
CA VAL A 335 20.52 11.35 -1.09
C VAL A 335 20.05 10.93 0.30
N PHE A 336 18.82 10.41 0.39
CA PHE A 336 18.25 9.92 1.65
C PHE A 336 18.99 8.69 2.15
N MET A 337 19.30 7.75 1.26
CA MET A 337 20.05 6.53 1.63
C MET A 337 21.46 6.85 2.13
N GLU A 338 22.12 7.86 1.57
CA GLU A 338 23.43 8.33 2.08
C GLU A 338 23.33 8.93 3.48
N VAL A 339 22.25 9.63 3.79
CA VAL A 339 22.01 10.13 5.17
C VAL A 339 21.81 8.95 6.12
N LEU A 340 20.99 7.97 5.75
CA LEU A 340 20.74 6.78 6.56
C LEU A 340 22.02 5.95 6.77
N ALA A 341 22.83 5.77 5.73
CA ALA A 341 24.10 5.03 5.82
C ALA A 341 25.14 5.70 6.73
N GLN A 342 25.06 7.02 6.93
CA GLN A 342 25.94 7.71 7.90
C GLN A 342 25.60 7.35 9.35
N LEU A 343 24.35 6.95 9.64
CA LEU A 343 23.91 6.48 10.96
C LEU A 343 24.27 5.02 11.21
N ALA A 344 24.57 4.26 10.16
CA ALA A 344 24.90 2.85 10.26
C ALA A 344 26.40 2.60 10.50
N LYS A 345 27.23 3.61 10.35
CA LYS A 345 28.71 3.59 10.62
C LYS A 345 29.02 3.94 12.05
#